data_6d9251d860506a527ac69eda589c579e
#
_entry.id   6d9251d860506a527ac69eda589c579e
#
_cell.length_a   1.000
_cell.length_b   1.000
_cell.length_c   1.000
_cell.angle_alpha   90.00
_cell.angle_beta   90.00
_cell.angle_gamma   90.00
#
_symmetry.space_group_name_H-M   'P 1'
#
loop_
_entity.id
_entity.type
_entity.pdbx_description
1 polymer ?
#
loop_
_entity_poly.entity_id
_entity_poly.type
_entity_poly.pdbx_seq_one_letter_code
_entity_poly.pdbx_strand_id
1 'polypeptide(L)'
;MKKATLRKGQRALPIKHWSHSSLMSFLRNPLAWYKRYVERIYDTPSTPSGIVGRAGHVALQHYYGGIGKDGAIELGLAYLRDVPDFEVNFGKAKSRAEKKKKRILMERDYLQAVSFYLEKPPKHDVLGVEVVATATVKGLKLPIKAVSDLVVVSKSDKNSLDVVDHKFVDTFSASKARKTLFVIQAIFNYYTVREKYGKPVRRFIVYECRKKKNADGSPQVRKYVIDFDKHKEEFEVFHRLLRDATQEISRKRLYLPNPSDMFEGENSFDIYRLGLLNHEE
;
A
#
# COMPACT_ATOMS: atom_id res chain seq x y z
N MET A 1 8.81 -29.08 -16.38
CA MET A 1 7.88 -27.92 -16.43
C MET A 1 7.34 -27.77 -17.84
N LYS A 2 6.06 -28.11 -18.10
CA LYS A 2 5.42 -27.96 -19.41
C LYS A 2 5.12 -26.46 -19.63
N LYS A 3 5.73 -25.83 -20.61
CA LYS A 3 5.34 -24.49 -21.09
C LYS A 3 3.89 -24.57 -21.62
N ALA A 4 2.98 -23.87 -20.97
CA ALA A 4 1.60 -23.76 -21.46
C ALA A 4 1.63 -23.05 -22.81
N THR A 5 1.34 -23.77 -23.87
CA THR A 5 1.21 -23.22 -25.22
C THR A 5 -0.08 -22.40 -25.28
N LEU A 6 0.04 -21.10 -25.40
CA LEU A 6 -1.09 -20.18 -25.59
C LEU A 6 -1.83 -20.57 -26.86
N ARG A 7 -3.15 -20.79 -26.80
CA ARG A 7 -4.00 -20.99 -27.97
C ARG A 7 -3.86 -19.78 -28.91
N LYS A 8 -3.71 -20.04 -30.24
CA LYS A 8 -3.66 -18.99 -31.25
C LYS A 8 -4.81 -18.01 -31.05
N GLY A 9 -4.49 -16.73 -30.70
CA GLY A 9 -5.45 -15.66 -30.48
C GLY A 9 -5.56 -15.12 -29.00
N GLN A 10 -5.02 -15.83 -27.99
CA GLN A 10 -4.98 -15.30 -26.64
C GLN A 10 -3.74 -14.43 -26.45
N ARG A 11 -3.94 -13.11 -26.36
CA ARG A 11 -2.87 -12.19 -25.97
C ARG A 11 -2.50 -12.41 -24.51
N ALA A 12 -1.21 -12.34 -24.21
CA ALA A 12 -0.75 -12.29 -22.82
C ALA A 12 -1.35 -11.06 -22.13
N LEU A 13 -1.83 -11.25 -20.90
CA LEU A 13 -2.31 -10.12 -20.10
C LEU A 13 -1.15 -9.16 -19.80
N PRO A 14 -1.40 -7.84 -19.74
CA PRO A 14 -0.33 -6.85 -19.61
C PRO A 14 0.37 -6.87 -18.25
N ILE A 15 -0.22 -7.51 -17.25
CA ILE A 15 0.36 -7.70 -15.92
C ILE A 15 0.38 -9.18 -15.53
N LYS A 16 1.26 -9.54 -14.61
CA LYS A 16 1.43 -10.93 -14.13
C LYS A 16 0.54 -11.26 -12.93
N HIS A 17 0.13 -10.27 -12.14
CA HIS A 17 -0.69 -10.41 -10.94
C HIS A 17 -1.38 -9.09 -10.61
N TRP A 18 -2.45 -9.16 -9.83
CA TRP A 18 -3.03 -8.00 -9.17
C TRP A 18 -2.44 -7.82 -7.77
N SER A 19 -2.21 -6.59 -7.36
CA SER A 19 -2.03 -6.17 -5.97
C SER A 19 -3.10 -5.13 -5.61
N HIS A 20 -3.33 -4.91 -4.33
CA HIS A 20 -4.26 -3.85 -3.90
C HIS A 20 -3.92 -2.49 -4.53
N SER A 21 -2.66 -2.07 -4.45
CA SER A 21 -2.22 -0.79 -5.02
C SER A 21 -2.41 -0.73 -6.55
N SER A 22 -2.13 -1.83 -7.26
CA SER A 22 -2.33 -1.91 -8.72
C SER A 22 -3.81 -1.82 -9.08
N LEU A 23 -4.69 -2.54 -8.37
CA LEU A 23 -6.12 -2.49 -8.59
C LEU A 23 -6.69 -1.09 -8.31
N MET A 24 -6.33 -0.48 -7.17
CA MET A 24 -6.80 0.88 -6.83
C MET A 24 -6.30 1.93 -7.82
N SER A 25 -5.07 1.81 -8.31
CA SER A 25 -4.54 2.67 -9.36
C SER A 25 -5.33 2.53 -10.66
N PHE A 26 -5.66 1.28 -11.07
CA PHE A 26 -6.46 1.02 -12.28
C PHE A 26 -7.87 1.62 -12.17
N LEU A 27 -8.53 1.44 -11.03
CA LEU A 27 -9.89 1.94 -10.81
C LEU A 27 -9.93 3.48 -10.75
N ARG A 28 -8.89 4.09 -10.22
CA ARG A 28 -8.80 5.54 -10.09
C ARG A 28 -8.40 6.23 -11.39
N ASN A 29 -7.34 5.74 -12.04
CA ASN A 29 -6.78 6.34 -13.24
C ASN A 29 -6.14 5.26 -14.11
N PRO A 30 -6.85 4.71 -15.12
CA PRO A 30 -6.35 3.64 -15.98
C PRO A 30 -5.07 3.99 -16.72
N LEU A 31 -4.90 5.24 -17.18
CA LEU A 31 -3.67 5.68 -17.85
C LEU A 31 -2.48 5.68 -16.90
N ALA A 32 -2.61 6.26 -15.70
CA ALA A 32 -1.56 6.24 -14.69
C ALA A 32 -1.18 4.81 -14.29
N TRP A 33 -2.18 3.94 -14.16
CA TRP A 33 -1.95 2.50 -13.93
C TRP A 33 -1.15 1.86 -15.08
N TYR A 34 -1.52 2.12 -16.33
CA TYR A 34 -0.85 1.57 -17.51
C TYR A 34 0.63 1.99 -17.55
N LYS A 35 0.89 3.29 -17.42
CA LYS A 35 2.25 3.83 -17.35
C LYS A 35 3.09 3.17 -16.25
N ARG A 36 2.52 3.04 -15.06
CA ARG A 36 3.24 2.52 -13.89
C ARG A 36 3.45 1.00 -13.91
N TYR A 37 2.40 0.23 -14.22
CA TYR A 37 2.41 -1.24 -14.05
C TYR A 37 2.69 -2.03 -15.32
N VAL A 38 2.45 -1.43 -16.48
CA VAL A 38 2.70 -2.06 -17.81
C VAL A 38 3.97 -1.52 -18.43
N GLU A 39 4.09 -0.19 -18.60
CA GLU A 39 5.27 0.45 -19.18
C GLU A 39 6.40 0.64 -18.16
N ARG A 40 6.09 0.55 -16.86
CA ARG A 40 7.05 0.67 -15.74
C ARG A 40 7.74 2.03 -15.63
N ILE A 41 7.04 3.07 -15.98
CA ILE A 41 7.49 4.45 -15.81
C ILE A 41 7.16 4.87 -14.37
N TYR A 42 8.19 5.17 -13.58
CA TYR A 42 8.09 5.47 -12.13
C TYR A 42 8.57 6.89 -11.79
N ASP A 43 8.44 7.79 -12.70
CA ASP A 43 9.00 9.15 -12.63
C ASP A 43 8.20 10.15 -11.78
N THR A 44 7.11 9.68 -11.18
CA THR A 44 6.28 10.53 -10.32
C THR A 44 6.90 10.63 -8.91
N PRO A 45 7.40 11.81 -8.50
CA PRO A 45 7.94 12.00 -7.15
C PRO A 45 6.91 11.72 -6.07
N SER A 46 7.37 11.15 -4.97
CA SER A 46 6.52 10.77 -3.84
C SER A 46 6.16 11.97 -2.97
N THR A 47 4.94 12.01 -2.47
CA THR A 47 4.56 13.05 -1.50
C THR A 47 5.37 12.94 -0.21
N PRO A 48 5.65 14.05 0.50
CA PRO A 48 6.28 14.04 1.81
C PRO A 48 5.62 13.06 2.79
N SER A 49 4.29 13.04 2.82
CA SER A 49 3.51 12.13 3.66
C SER A 49 3.73 10.65 3.30
N GLY A 50 3.85 10.34 2.00
CA GLY A 50 4.14 8.99 1.53
C GLY A 50 5.56 8.51 1.91
N ILE A 51 6.55 9.41 1.87
CA ILE A 51 7.93 9.11 2.29
C ILE A 51 7.98 8.87 3.80
N VAL A 52 7.34 9.73 4.59
CA VAL A 52 7.19 9.54 6.05
C VAL A 52 6.54 8.20 6.36
N GLY A 53 5.50 7.81 5.61
CA GLY A 53 4.87 6.50 5.76
C GLY A 53 5.85 5.35 5.51
N ARG A 54 6.61 5.38 4.41
CA ARG A 54 7.62 4.35 4.11
C ARG A 54 8.71 4.28 5.17
N ALA A 55 9.21 5.42 5.66
CA ALA A 55 10.18 5.46 6.74
C ALA A 55 9.62 4.81 8.03
N GLY A 56 8.34 5.03 8.31
CA GLY A 56 7.64 4.38 9.42
C GLY A 56 7.58 2.86 9.26
N HIS A 57 7.27 2.36 8.06
CA HIS A 57 7.31 0.91 7.78
C HIS A 57 8.71 0.34 7.95
N VAL A 58 9.77 1.03 7.46
CA VAL A 58 11.16 0.61 7.69
C VAL A 58 11.47 0.49 9.19
N ALA A 59 11.11 1.48 9.98
CA ALA A 59 11.31 1.43 11.43
C ALA A 59 10.60 0.23 12.08
N LEU A 60 9.31 0.03 11.77
CA LEU A 60 8.55 -1.08 12.35
C LEU A 60 9.00 -2.44 11.87
N GLN A 61 9.43 -2.56 10.60
CA GLN A 61 10.06 -3.76 10.07
C GLN A 61 11.27 -4.17 10.90
N HIS A 62 12.16 -3.25 11.21
CA HIS A 62 13.35 -3.50 12.01
C HIS A 62 13.01 -3.77 13.47
N TYR A 63 12.07 -3.03 14.05
CA TYR A 63 11.61 -3.25 15.41
C TYR A 63 11.05 -4.66 15.62
N TYR A 64 10.11 -5.07 14.77
CA TYR A 64 9.53 -6.42 14.83
C TYR A 64 10.47 -7.52 14.32
N GLY A 65 11.52 -7.15 13.60
CA GLY A 65 12.65 -8.01 13.23
C GLY A 65 13.67 -8.24 14.36
N GLY A 66 13.45 -7.62 15.55
CA GLY A 66 14.28 -7.84 16.74
C GLY A 66 15.30 -6.73 17.05
N ILE A 67 15.31 -5.65 16.28
CA ILE A 67 16.13 -4.47 16.59
C ILE A 67 15.46 -3.66 17.71
N GLY A 68 16.24 -3.16 18.66
CA GLY A 68 15.74 -2.32 19.74
C GLY A 68 15.05 -1.04 19.22
N LYS A 69 14.17 -0.47 20.03
CA LYS A 69 13.34 0.70 19.69
C LYS A 69 14.15 1.85 19.06
N ASP A 70 15.23 2.26 19.72
CA ASP A 70 16.00 3.43 19.29
C ASP A 70 16.73 3.16 17.95
N GLY A 71 17.33 1.97 17.80
CA GLY A 71 17.94 1.56 16.53
C GLY A 71 16.94 1.46 15.38
N ALA A 72 15.73 0.98 15.65
CA ALA A 72 14.66 0.92 14.64
C ALA A 72 14.21 2.32 14.20
N ILE A 73 14.09 3.27 15.14
CA ILE A 73 13.78 4.68 14.85
C ILE A 73 14.88 5.31 13.99
N GLU A 74 16.15 5.10 14.34
CA GLU A 74 17.27 5.64 13.56
C GLU A 74 17.34 5.08 12.14
N LEU A 75 17.06 3.78 11.94
CA LEU A 75 17.04 3.18 10.60
C LEU A 75 15.93 3.78 9.71
N GLY A 76 14.75 4.02 10.24
CA GLY A 76 13.69 4.69 9.50
C GLY A 76 14.01 6.17 9.22
N LEU A 77 14.69 6.86 10.16
CA LEU A 77 15.14 8.23 9.96
C LEU A 77 16.23 8.31 8.89
N ALA A 78 17.18 7.38 8.88
CA ALA A 78 18.19 7.27 7.84
C ALA A 78 17.55 7.08 6.46
N TYR A 79 16.59 6.12 6.35
CA TYR A 79 15.82 5.94 5.10
C TYR A 79 15.19 7.26 4.62
N LEU A 80 14.56 8.03 5.52
CA LEU A 80 13.90 9.28 5.16
C LEU A 80 14.90 10.33 4.65
N ARG A 81 16.08 10.41 5.25
CA ARG A 81 17.16 11.32 4.89
C ARG A 81 17.83 10.96 3.58
N ASP A 82 17.95 9.66 3.28
CA ASP A 82 18.58 9.14 2.06
C ASP A 82 17.73 9.34 0.80
N VAL A 83 16.41 9.58 0.92
CA VAL A 83 15.56 9.88 -0.25
C VAL A 83 16.00 11.19 -0.88
N PRO A 84 16.46 11.20 -2.15
CA PRO A 84 16.95 12.42 -2.81
C PRO A 84 15.82 13.41 -3.12
N ASP A 85 16.14 14.69 -3.21
CA ASP A 85 15.15 15.75 -3.42
C ASP A 85 14.33 15.62 -4.70
N PHE A 86 14.91 15.03 -5.76
CA PHE A 86 14.20 14.83 -7.02
C PHE A 86 13.12 13.74 -6.93
N GLU A 87 13.18 12.86 -5.94
CA GLU A 87 12.15 11.86 -5.65
C GLU A 87 11.03 12.39 -4.73
N VAL A 88 11.13 13.66 -4.29
CA VAL A 88 10.17 14.27 -3.36
C VAL A 88 9.34 15.32 -4.07
N ASN A 89 8.02 15.14 -4.10
CA ASN A 89 7.10 16.18 -4.53
C ASN A 89 6.91 17.21 -3.41
N PHE A 90 7.71 18.26 -3.45
CA PHE A 90 7.61 19.35 -2.47
C PHE A 90 6.41 20.30 -2.73
N GLY A 91 5.61 20.07 -3.79
CA GLY A 91 4.50 20.91 -4.17
C GLY A 91 4.98 22.34 -4.50
N LYS A 92 4.39 23.35 -3.86
CA LYS A 92 4.70 24.76 -4.11
C LYS A 92 6.07 25.24 -3.59
N ALA A 93 6.80 24.43 -2.82
CA ALA A 93 8.13 24.80 -2.31
C ALA A 93 9.19 24.71 -3.41
N LYS A 94 9.60 25.86 -3.95
CA LYS A 94 10.57 25.95 -5.07
C LYS A 94 11.99 26.25 -4.59
N SER A 95 12.15 27.11 -3.57
CA SER A 95 13.45 27.50 -3.07
C SER A 95 14.12 26.41 -2.21
N ARG A 96 15.46 26.44 -2.15
CA ARG A 96 16.23 25.52 -1.28
C ARG A 96 15.82 25.64 0.19
N ALA A 97 15.54 26.86 0.66
CA ALA A 97 15.12 27.12 2.04
C ALA A 97 13.75 26.48 2.34
N GLU A 98 12.78 26.62 1.44
CA GLU A 98 11.47 26.01 1.59
C GLU A 98 11.53 24.48 1.57
N LYS A 99 12.32 23.88 0.67
CA LYS A 99 12.55 22.44 0.63
C LYS A 99 13.17 21.95 1.94
N LYS A 100 14.22 22.66 2.43
CA LYS A 100 14.84 22.34 3.73
C LYS A 100 13.81 22.38 4.88
N LYS A 101 12.95 23.41 4.92
CA LYS A 101 11.86 23.50 5.91
C LYS A 101 10.91 22.31 5.83
N LYS A 102 10.55 21.89 4.63
CA LYS A 102 9.71 20.69 4.44
C LYS A 102 10.39 19.41 4.90
N ARG A 103 11.70 19.25 4.66
CA ARG A 103 12.47 18.11 5.19
C ARG A 103 12.43 18.04 6.71
N ILE A 104 12.66 19.16 7.39
CA ILE A 104 12.56 19.23 8.85
C ILE A 104 11.16 18.81 9.35
N LEU A 105 10.11 19.25 8.66
CA LEU A 105 8.74 18.84 8.99
C LEU A 105 8.52 17.33 8.78
N MET A 106 9.08 16.75 7.71
CA MET A 106 9.00 15.31 7.45
C MET A 106 9.67 14.51 8.57
N GLU A 107 10.88 14.91 9.01
CA GLU A 107 11.58 14.25 10.12
C GLU A 107 10.78 14.34 11.42
N ARG A 108 10.25 15.51 11.72
CA ARG A 108 9.38 15.71 12.90
C ARG A 108 8.15 14.81 12.86
N ASP A 109 7.45 14.77 11.72
CA ASP A 109 6.22 14.00 11.55
C ASP A 109 6.50 12.49 11.65
N TYR A 110 7.64 12.05 11.11
CA TYR A 110 8.12 10.68 11.23
C TYR A 110 8.41 10.32 12.70
N LEU A 111 9.26 11.12 13.35
CA LEU A 111 9.67 10.86 14.74
C LEU A 111 8.46 10.82 15.68
N GLN A 112 7.50 11.74 15.52
CA GLN A 112 6.29 11.73 16.32
C GLN A 112 5.46 10.46 16.11
N ALA A 113 5.13 10.12 14.87
CA ALA A 113 4.25 8.99 14.59
C ALA A 113 4.85 7.64 15.01
N VAL A 114 6.16 7.43 14.76
CA VAL A 114 6.84 6.18 15.12
C VAL A 114 7.06 6.08 16.61
N SER A 115 7.52 7.16 17.27
CA SER A 115 7.74 7.16 18.72
C SER A 115 6.44 6.93 19.47
N PHE A 116 5.32 7.49 19.01
CA PHE A 116 4.01 7.26 19.62
C PHE A 116 3.57 5.80 19.56
N TYR A 117 3.79 5.15 18.43
CA TYR A 117 3.49 3.73 18.30
C TYR A 117 4.42 2.89 19.20
N LEU A 118 5.72 3.19 19.20
CA LEU A 118 6.73 2.46 19.95
C LEU A 118 6.80 2.82 21.44
N GLU A 119 5.99 3.77 21.92
CA GLU A 119 5.86 4.04 23.36
C GLU A 119 5.18 2.86 24.09
N LYS A 120 4.09 2.33 23.48
CA LYS A 120 3.37 1.14 23.99
C LYS A 120 3.02 0.21 22.83
N PRO A 121 4.03 -0.42 22.19
CA PRO A 121 3.79 -1.24 21.02
C PRO A 121 2.95 -2.46 21.39
N PRO A 122 1.98 -2.83 20.57
CA PRO A 122 1.21 -4.04 20.79
C PRO A 122 2.12 -5.27 20.82
N LYS A 123 1.96 -6.11 21.83
CA LYS A 123 2.66 -7.40 21.90
C LYS A 123 1.99 -8.37 20.92
N HIS A 124 2.75 -8.82 19.95
CA HIS A 124 2.35 -9.80 18.95
C HIS A 124 3.28 -11.03 19.02
N ASP A 125 2.71 -12.21 18.75
CA ASP A 125 3.49 -13.41 18.45
C ASP A 125 3.75 -13.41 16.94
N VAL A 126 4.90 -12.85 16.54
CA VAL A 126 5.23 -12.52 15.14
C VAL A 126 5.79 -13.75 14.44
N LEU A 127 5.15 -14.16 13.35
CA LEU A 127 5.61 -15.23 12.46
C LEU A 127 6.37 -14.71 11.24
N GLY A 128 6.10 -13.47 10.84
CA GLY A 128 6.77 -12.89 9.70
C GLY A 128 6.57 -11.37 9.64
N VAL A 129 7.59 -10.70 9.12
CA VAL A 129 7.65 -9.24 8.94
C VAL A 129 7.84 -8.96 7.45
N GLU A 130 7.16 -7.95 6.89
CA GLU A 130 7.19 -7.61 5.45
C GLU A 130 7.01 -8.84 4.55
N VAL A 131 5.98 -9.61 4.85
CA VAL A 131 5.74 -10.90 4.22
C VAL A 131 5.21 -10.72 2.80
N VAL A 132 6.08 -10.92 1.81
CA VAL A 132 5.68 -10.97 0.40
C VAL A 132 5.08 -12.35 0.09
N ALA A 133 3.86 -12.36 -0.43
CA ALA A 133 3.19 -13.60 -0.82
C ALA A 133 2.30 -13.41 -2.06
N THR A 134 2.06 -14.53 -2.76
CA THR A 134 1.19 -14.59 -3.94
C THR A 134 0.22 -15.75 -3.74
N ALA A 135 -1.02 -15.57 -4.18
CA ALA A 135 -2.03 -16.62 -4.11
C ALA A 135 -2.75 -16.79 -5.46
N THR A 136 -3.06 -18.04 -5.80
CA THR A 136 -3.95 -18.38 -6.89
C THR A 136 -5.36 -18.58 -6.34
N VAL A 137 -6.29 -17.72 -6.74
CA VAL A 137 -7.66 -17.74 -6.22
C VAL A 137 -8.57 -18.36 -7.26
N LYS A 138 -9.37 -19.36 -6.84
CA LYS A 138 -10.33 -20.05 -7.74
C LYS A 138 -11.26 -19.03 -8.41
N GLY A 139 -11.40 -19.12 -9.73
CA GLY A 139 -12.25 -18.22 -10.52
C GLY A 139 -11.58 -16.91 -10.95
N LEU A 140 -10.34 -16.63 -10.55
CA LEU A 140 -9.55 -15.51 -11.04
C LEU A 140 -8.51 -15.98 -12.07
N LYS A 141 -8.37 -15.25 -13.18
CA LYS A 141 -7.39 -15.56 -14.24
C LYS A 141 -5.97 -15.18 -13.87
N LEU A 142 -5.80 -14.17 -13.07
CA LEU A 142 -4.50 -13.71 -12.58
C LEU A 142 -4.35 -14.01 -11.10
N PRO A 143 -3.16 -14.41 -10.65
CA PRO A 143 -2.86 -14.49 -9.23
C PRO A 143 -2.91 -13.11 -8.58
N ILE A 144 -3.02 -13.09 -7.29
CA ILE A 144 -2.93 -11.87 -6.48
C ILE A 144 -1.64 -11.87 -5.67
N LYS A 145 -1.12 -10.69 -5.41
CA LYS A 145 0.09 -10.47 -4.60
C LYS A 145 -0.17 -9.45 -3.52
N ALA A 146 0.31 -9.71 -2.31
CA ALA A 146 0.33 -8.74 -1.23
C ALA A 146 1.68 -8.73 -0.52
N VAL A 147 1.94 -7.62 0.18
CA VAL A 147 2.97 -7.50 1.21
C VAL A 147 2.22 -7.23 2.50
N SER A 148 2.44 -8.06 3.51
CA SER A 148 1.84 -7.92 4.83
C SER A 148 2.91 -7.38 5.78
N ASP A 149 2.65 -6.26 6.45
CA ASP A 149 3.62 -5.68 7.40
C ASP A 149 4.01 -6.70 8.47
N LEU A 150 3.00 -7.32 9.12
CA LEU A 150 3.21 -8.43 10.03
C LEU A 150 2.19 -9.54 9.81
N VAL A 151 2.65 -10.77 9.92
CA VAL A 151 1.80 -11.96 10.11
C VAL A 151 2.04 -12.48 11.51
N VAL A 152 0.97 -12.63 12.30
CA VAL A 152 1.05 -12.97 13.71
C VAL A 152 0.11 -14.12 14.06
N VAL A 153 0.43 -14.87 15.11
CA VAL A 153 -0.50 -15.86 15.68
C VAL A 153 -1.70 -15.13 16.27
N SER A 154 -2.90 -15.60 15.98
CA SER A 154 -4.11 -14.96 16.50
C SER A 154 -4.22 -15.17 18.01
N LYS A 155 -4.49 -14.07 18.74
CA LYS A 155 -4.69 -14.15 20.21
C LYS A 155 -5.94 -14.93 20.61
N SER A 156 -6.93 -15.02 19.72
CA SER A 156 -8.19 -15.72 19.98
C SER A 156 -8.17 -17.20 19.61
N ASP A 157 -7.24 -17.61 18.76
CA ASP A 157 -7.08 -18.99 18.32
C ASP A 157 -5.66 -19.21 17.81
N LYS A 158 -4.85 -19.97 18.55
CA LYS A 158 -3.45 -20.24 18.23
C LYS A 158 -3.23 -21.02 16.93
N ASN A 159 -4.26 -21.65 16.40
CA ASN A 159 -4.21 -22.36 15.11
C ASN A 159 -4.47 -21.46 13.93
N SER A 160 -4.86 -20.21 14.15
CA SER A 160 -5.14 -19.22 13.13
C SER A 160 -4.19 -18.03 13.17
N LEU A 161 -4.19 -17.24 12.10
CA LEU A 161 -3.35 -16.07 11.91
C LEU A 161 -4.18 -14.80 11.88
N ASP A 162 -3.56 -13.72 12.34
CA ASP A 162 -4.01 -12.36 12.08
C ASP A 162 -2.96 -11.65 11.22
N VAL A 163 -3.38 -10.72 10.38
CA VAL A 163 -2.50 -9.82 9.64
C VAL A 163 -2.56 -8.46 10.29
N VAL A 164 -1.42 -7.81 10.48
CA VAL A 164 -1.32 -6.46 11.01
C VAL A 164 -0.79 -5.54 9.92
N ASP A 165 -1.38 -4.37 9.79
CA ASP A 165 -1.03 -3.33 8.85
C ASP A 165 -0.92 -1.98 9.57
N HIS A 166 0.12 -1.21 9.28
CA HIS A 166 0.40 0.07 9.89
C HIS A 166 0.16 1.20 8.90
N LYS A 167 -0.51 2.25 9.35
CA LYS A 167 -0.77 3.43 8.54
C LYS A 167 -0.29 4.68 9.29
N PHE A 168 0.60 5.42 8.66
CA PHE A 168 1.08 6.71 9.17
C PHE A 168 0.27 7.84 8.51
N VAL A 169 -0.62 8.46 9.29
CA VAL A 169 -1.67 9.33 8.75
C VAL A 169 -1.63 10.75 9.33
N ASP A 170 -2.05 11.72 8.54
CA ASP A 170 -2.22 13.11 9.01
C ASP A 170 -3.53 13.28 9.78
N THR A 171 -4.56 12.55 9.37
CA THR A 171 -5.88 12.48 10.01
C THR A 171 -6.38 11.06 10.02
N PHE A 172 -7.07 10.68 11.10
CA PHE A 172 -7.70 9.37 11.16
C PHE A 172 -8.76 9.18 10.08
N SER A 173 -8.87 7.96 9.58
CA SER A 173 -9.91 7.58 8.63
C SER A 173 -11.30 7.80 9.23
N ALA A 174 -12.18 8.46 8.49
CA ALA A 174 -13.59 8.56 8.85
C ALA A 174 -14.23 7.16 8.84
N SER A 175 -15.01 6.86 9.89
CA SER A 175 -15.39 5.49 10.25
C SER A 175 -16.20 4.71 9.20
N LYS A 176 -16.92 5.37 8.30
CA LYS A 176 -17.80 4.68 7.34
C LYS A 176 -17.25 4.57 5.91
N ALA A 177 -16.64 5.62 5.37
CA ALA A 177 -16.26 5.67 3.95
C ALA A 177 -14.97 4.90 3.61
N ARG A 178 -14.03 4.73 4.57
CA ARG A 178 -12.73 4.09 4.32
C ARG A 178 -12.67 2.62 4.71
N LYS A 179 -13.67 2.10 5.43
CA LYS A 179 -13.75 0.66 5.77
C LYS A 179 -13.69 -0.22 4.53
N THR A 180 -14.40 0.13 3.46
CA THR A 180 -14.45 -0.64 2.22
C THR A 180 -13.07 -0.77 1.55
N LEU A 181 -12.27 0.31 1.50
CA LEU A 181 -10.92 0.26 0.92
C LEU A 181 -9.98 -0.62 1.75
N PHE A 182 -10.05 -0.53 3.08
CA PHE A 182 -9.27 -1.42 3.95
C PHE A 182 -9.71 -2.87 3.83
N VAL A 183 -11.01 -3.14 3.67
CA VAL A 183 -11.50 -4.51 3.49
C VAL A 183 -10.97 -5.13 2.20
N ILE A 184 -10.94 -4.39 1.09
CA ILE A 184 -10.34 -4.90 -0.16
C ILE A 184 -8.85 -5.22 0.04
N GLN A 185 -8.08 -4.34 0.69
CA GLN A 185 -6.69 -4.61 1.04
C GLN A 185 -6.55 -5.84 1.93
N ALA A 186 -7.42 -5.95 2.94
CA ALA A 186 -7.45 -7.08 3.86
C ALA A 186 -7.67 -8.41 3.13
N ILE A 187 -8.58 -8.46 2.13
CA ILE A 187 -8.87 -9.68 1.37
C ILE A 187 -7.68 -10.11 0.51
N PHE A 188 -6.89 -9.17 -0.06
CA PHE A 188 -5.61 -9.51 -0.70
C PHE A 188 -4.69 -10.25 0.28
N ASN A 189 -4.54 -9.71 1.49
CA ASN A 189 -3.70 -10.30 2.53
C ASN A 189 -4.27 -11.64 3.04
N TYR A 190 -5.59 -11.75 3.17
CA TYR A 190 -6.26 -13.00 3.56
C TYR A 190 -5.83 -14.17 2.67
N TYR A 191 -5.99 -14.02 1.36
CA TYR A 191 -5.65 -15.10 0.43
C TYR A 191 -4.16 -15.39 0.38
N THR A 192 -3.32 -14.36 0.34
CA THR A 192 -1.87 -14.53 0.19
C THR A 192 -1.21 -15.12 1.44
N VAL A 193 -1.64 -14.72 2.63
CA VAL A 193 -1.15 -15.26 3.90
C VAL A 193 -1.66 -16.69 4.09
N ARG A 194 -2.93 -16.96 3.80
CA ARG A 194 -3.50 -18.30 3.86
C ARG A 194 -2.76 -19.27 2.94
N GLU A 195 -2.46 -18.86 1.71
CA GLU A 195 -1.70 -19.67 0.74
C GLU A 195 -0.28 -19.96 1.25
N LYS A 196 0.40 -18.94 1.76
CA LYS A 196 1.80 -19.06 2.20
C LYS A 196 1.98 -19.94 3.45
N TYR A 197 1.07 -19.82 4.42
CA TYR A 197 1.22 -20.48 5.73
C TYR A 197 0.35 -21.73 5.89
N GLY A 198 -0.59 -21.99 4.99
CA GLY A 198 -1.50 -23.12 5.09
C GLY A 198 -2.44 -23.08 6.31
N LYS A 199 -2.60 -21.91 6.93
CA LYS A 199 -3.42 -21.71 8.15
C LYS A 199 -4.59 -20.75 7.89
N PRO A 200 -5.70 -20.90 8.63
CA PRO A 200 -6.80 -19.94 8.58
C PRO A 200 -6.33 -18.54 8.97
N VAL A 201 -6.81 -17.53 8.25
CA VAL A 201 -6.58 -16.11 8.59
C VAL A 201 -7.89 -15.53 9.09
N ARG A 202 -7.93 -15.01 10.32
CA ARG A 202 -9.17 -14.57 10.97
C ARG A 202 -9.41 -13.09 10.88
N ARG A 203 -8.37 -12.29 11.09
CA ARG A 203 -8.51 -10.84 11.23
C ARG A 203 -7.43 -10.09 10.48
N PHE A 204 -7.80 -8.91 10.02
CA PHE A 204 -6.89 -7.89 9.57
C PHE A 204 -6.96 -6.71 10.54
N ILE A 205 -5.83 -6.38 11.14
CA ILE A 205 -5.71 -5.38 12.20
C ILE A 205 -4.96 -4.19 11.65
N VAL A 206 -5.58 -3.02 11.61
CA VAL A 206 -4.95 -1.77 11.16
C VAL A 206 -4.62 -0.91 12.37
N TYR A 207 -3.38 -0.45 12.47
CA TYR A 207 -2.97 0.60 13.39
C TYR A 207 -2.73 1.88 12.61
N GLU A 208 -3.59 2.87 12.80
CA GLU A 208 -3.36 4.23 12.30
C GLU A 208 -2.57 5.03 13.34
N CYS A 209 -1.34 5.41 12.97
CA CYS A 209 -0.43 6.22 13.77
C CYS A 209 -0.49 7.65 13.24
N ARG A 210 -1.02 8.57 14.04
CA ARG A 210 -1.13 9.96 13.61
C ARG A 210 0.16 10.71 13.86
N LYS A 211 0.55 11.57 12.92
CA LYS A 211 1.76 12.40 12.98
C LYS A 211 1.66 13.60 13.92
N LYS A 212 0.49 13.81 14.56
CA LYS A 212 0.22 14.93 15.49
C LYS A 212 -0.16 14.41 16.88
N LYS A 213 0.24 15.13 17.90
CA LYS A 213 -0.16 14.90 19.30
C LYS A 213 -1.61 15.31 19.54
N ASN A 214 -2.21 14.78 20.59
CA ASN A 214 -3.40 15.37 21.20
C ASN A 214 -3.05 16.70 21.88
N ALA A 215 -4.06 17.48 22.28
CA ALA A 215 -3.87 18.75 22.97
C ALA A 215 -3.10 18.59 24.29
N ASP A 216 -3.27 17.46 24.97
CA ASP A 216 -2.55 17.07 26.20
C ASP A 216 -1.16 16.48 25.95
N GLY A 217 -0.70 16.45 24.70
CA GLY A 217 0.60 15.89 24.31
C GLY A 217 0.62 14.36 24.16
N SER A 218 -0.49 13.65 24.43
CA SER A 218 -0.55 12.19 24.33
C SER A 218 -0.50 11.69 22.88
N PRO A 219 -0.02 10.45 22.68
CA PRO A 219 -0.01 9.79 21.37
C PRO A 219 -1.41 9.60 20.79
N GLN A 220 -1.50 9.68 19.46
CA GLN A 220 -2.72 9.36 18.73
C GLN A 220 -2.52 8.10 17.88
N VAL A 221 -2.91 6.97 18.44
CA VAL A 221 -2.93 5.68 17.74
C VAL A 221 -4.36 5.12 17.78
N ARG A 222 -4.89 4.74 16.62
CA ARG A 222 -6.21 4.12 16.52
C ARG A 222 -6.09 2.72 15.93
N LYS A 223 -6.78 1.77 16.57
CA LYS A 223 -6.84 0.38 16.12
C LYS A 223 -8.18 0.11 15.45
N TYR A 224 -8.15 -0.56 14.29
CA TYR A 224 -9.32 -1.15 13.63
C TYR A 224 -9.12 -2.64 13.48
N VAL A 225 -10.20 -3.39 13.57
CA VAL A 225 -10.18 -4.83 13.35
C VAL A 225 -11.23 -5.17 12.30
N ILE A 226 -10.80 -5.84 11.25
CA ILE A 226 -11.64 -6.43 10.22
C ILE A 226 -11.65 -7.93 10.49
N ASP A 227 -12.81 -8.46 10.88
CA ASP A 227 -13.05 -9.87 11.12
C ASP A 227 -13.62 -10.46 9.82
N PHE A 228 -12.88 -11.36 9.18
CA PHE A 228 -13.26 -11.87 7.87
C PHE A 228 -14.58 -12.62 7.82
N ASP A 229 -15.01 -13.23 8.92
CA ASP A 229 -16.28 -13.94 8.99
C ASP A 229 -17.51 -12.99 8.84
N LYS A 230 -17.30 -11.69 9.09
CA LYS A 230 -18.32 -10.65 8.98
C LYS A 230 -18.36 -9.94 7.63
N HIS A 231 -17.51 -10.32 6.68
CA HIS A 231 -17.30 -9.61 5.43
C HIS A 231 -17.52 -10.48 4.19
N LYS A 232 -18.48 -11.42 4.25
CA LYS A 232 -18.75 -12.37 3.16
C LYS A 232 -19.14 -11.68 1.86
N GLU A 233 -19.94 -10.63 1.92
CA GLU A 233 -20.36 -9.85 0.76
C GLU A 233 -19.14 -9.16 0.09
N GLU A 234 -18.22 -8.62 0.88
CA GLU A 234 -17.02 -7.96 0.34
C GLU A 234 -16.07 -8.93 -0.36
N PHE A 235 -16.06 -10.21 0.03
CA PHE A 235 -15.36 -11.24 -0.73
C PHE A 235 -15.98 -11.43 -2.12
N GLU A 236 -17.30 -11.44 -2.26
CA GLU A 236 -17.98 -11.54 -3.55
C GLU A 236 -17.72 -10.29 -4.40
N VAL A 237 -17.79 -9.10 -3.82
CA VAL A 237 -17.43 -7.84 -4.47
C VAL A 237 -15.96 -7.87 -4.95
N PHE A 238 -15.04 -8.35 -4.11
CA PHE A 238 -13.62 -8.50 -4.46
C PHE A 238 -13.43 -9.42 -5.67
N HIS A 239 -14.07 -10.59 -5.67
CA HIS A 239 -13.99 -11.54 -6.78
C HIS A 239 -14.53 -10.96 -8.09
N ARG A 240 -15.69 -10.31 -8.02
CA ARG A 240 -16.31 -9.65 -9.17
C ARG A 240 -15.40 -8.55 -9.70
N LEU A 241 -14.92 -7.67 -8.84
CA LEU A 241 -14.07 -6.55 -9.19
C LEU A 241 -12.79 -7.00 -9.91
N LEU A 242 -12.12 -8.04 -9.42
CA LEU A 242 -10.91 -8.58 -10.04
C LEU A 242 -11.19 -9.28 -11.37
N ARG A 243 -12.32 -9.99 -11.52
CA ARG A 243 -12.73 -10.57 -12.80
C ARG A 243 -12.99 -9.48 -13.83
N ASP A 244 -13.77 -8.46 -13.46
CA ASP A 244 -14.16 -7.37 -14.37
C ASP A 244 -12.92 -6.54 -14.77
N ALA A 245 -12.06 -6.19 -13.82
CA ALA A 245 -10.79 -5.50 -14.09
C ALA A 245 -9.87 -6.34 -15.00
N THR A 246 -9.78 -7.66 -14.77
CA THR A 246 -8.97 -8.56 -15.61
C THR A 246 -9.55 -8.68 -17.02
N GLN A 247 -10.87 -8.76 -17.14
CA GLN A 247 -11.54 -8.77 -18.46
C GLN A 247 -11.27 -7.46 -19.19
N GLU A 248 -11.34 -6.35 -18.49
CA GLU A 248 -11.14 -5.02 -19.07
C GLU A 248 -9.71 -4.84 -19.61
N ILE A 249 -8.67 -5.22 -18.86
CA ILE A 249 -7.29 -5.15 -19.33
C ILE A 249 -6.94 -6.19 -20.40
N SER A 250 -7.77 -7.20 -20.61
CA SER A 250 -7.58 -8.18 -21.69
C SER A 250 -7.99 -7.65 -23.08
N ARG A 251 -8.76 -6.56 -23.11
CA ARG A 251 -9.22 -5.92 -24.35
C ARG A 251 -8.12 -5.03 -24.93
N LYS A 252 -8.08 -4.93 -26.26
CA LYS A 252 -7.27 -3.89 -26.93
C LYS A 252 -7.99 -2.55 -26.74
N ARG A 253 -7.41 -1.65 -25.94
CA ARG A 253 -8.01 -0.36 -25.63
C ARG A 253 -6.96 0.73 -25.44
N LEU A 254 -7.38 1.95 -25.64
CA LEU A 254 -6.66 3.13 -25.20
C LEU A 254 -7.00 3.38 -23.72
N TYR A 255 -5.99 3.55 -22.87
CA TYR A 255 -6.18 3.90 -21.47
C TYR A 255 -6.28 5.42 -21.33
N LEU A 256 -7.44 5.90 -20.89
CA LEU A 256 -7.69 7.32 -20.69
C LEU A 256 -7.38 7.72 -19.25
N PRO A 257 -6.96 8.98 -19.01
CA PRO A 257 -6.84 9.53 -17.68
C PRO A 257 -8.21 9.73 -17.04
N ASN A 258 -8.24 9.75 -15.70
CA ASN A 258 -9.44 10.24 -15.00
C ASN A 258 -9.48 11.77 -15.09
N PRO A 259 -10.59 12.39 -15.55
CA PRO A 259 -10.70 13.83 -15.64
C PRO A 259 -10.44 14.57 -14.33
N SER A 260 -10.92 14.06 -13.20
CA SER A 260 -10.65 14.65 -11.89
C SER A 260 -9.15 14.68 -11.56
N ASP A 261 -8.44 13.57 -11.84
CA ASP A 261 -7.00 13.52 -11.63
C ASP A 261 -6.22 14.43 -12.59
N MET A 262 -6.73 14.68 -13.81
CA MET A 262 -6.09 15.60 -14.76
C MET A 262 -6.10 17.05 -14.29
N PHE A 263 -7.17 17.47 -13.61
CA PHE A 263 -7.37 18.87 -13.24
C PHE A 263 -7.06 19.17 -11.77
N GLU A 264 -7.11 18.16 -10.90
CA GLU A 264 -6.86 18.29 -9.47
C GLU A 264 -5.46 17.88 -9.04
N GLY A 265 -4.71 17.12 -9.87
CA GLY A 265 -3.39 16.62 -9.56
C GLY A 265 -2.35 16.97 -10.61
N GLU A 266 -1.31 17.71 -10.24
CA GLU A 266 -0.17 18.05 -11.12
C GLU A 266 0.41 16.79 -11.81
N ASN A 267 0.44 15.66 -11.11
CA ASN A 267 1.03 14.42 -11.60
C ASN A 267 0.23 13.72 -12.71
N SER A 268 -1.08 13.86 -12.73
CA SER A 268 -1.92 13.18 -13.73
C SER A 268 -1.90 13.86 -15.09
N PHE A 269 -1.78 15.18 -15.09
CA PHE A 269 -1.58 15.95 -16.31
C PHE A 269 -0.19 15.69 -16.90
N ASP A 270 0.83 15.62 -16.06
CA ASP A 270 2.19 15.31 -16.50
C ASP A 270 2.31 13.91 -17.11
N ILE A 271 1.64 12.90 -16.54
CA ILE A 271 1.61 11.55 -17.12
C ILE A 271 0.95 11.56 -18.51
N TYR A 272 -0.12 12.32 -18.70
CA TYR A 272 -0.76 12.45 -20.01
C TYR A 272 0.13 13.19 -21.00
N ARG A 273 0.78 14.27 -20.57
CA ARG A 273 1.72 15.06 -21.35
C ARG A 273 2.95 14.26 -21.79
N LEU A 274 3.53 13.44 -20.90
CA LEU A 274 4.63 12.53 -21.24
C LEU A 274 4.21 11.53 -22.33
N GLY A 275 2.95 11.05 -22.30
CA GLY A 275 2.42 10.18 -23.35
C GLY A 275 2.30 10.85 -24.71
N LEU A 276 2.15 12.16 -24.77
CA LEU A 276 2.12 12.92 -26.04
C LEU A 276 3.55 13.18 -26.57
N LEU A 277 4.49 13.50 -25.69
CA LEU A 277 5.87 13.78 -26.08
C LEU A 277 6.62 12.56 -26.65
N ASN A 278 6.24 11.35 -26.23
CA ASN A 278 6.85 10.11 -26.72
C ASN A 278 6.27 9.61 -28.06
N HIS A 279 5.33 10.32 -28.66
CA HIS A 279 4.75 9.98 -29.96
C HIS A 279 5.20 10.90 -31.10
N GLU A 280 6.11 11.84 -30.82
CA GLU A 280 6.68 12.75 -31.83
C GLU A 280 8.07 12.33 -32.30
N GLU A 281 8.53 11.11 -31.98
CA GLU A 281 9.65 10.40 -32.60
C GLU A 281 9.07 9.26 -33.49
#